data_ace4cd18ad1af58b9313ea7de33e295d
#
_entry.id   ace4cd18ad1af58b9313ea7de33e295d
#
_cell.length_a   1.000
_cell.length_b   1.000
_cell.length_c   1.000
_cell.angle_alpha   90.00
_cell.angle_beta   90.00
_cell.angle_gamma   90.00
#
_symmetry.space_group_name_H-M   'P 1'
#
loop_
_entity.id
_entity.type
_entity.pdbx_description
1 polymer ?
#
loop_
_entity_poly.entity_id
_entity_poly.type
_entity_poly.pdbx_seq_one_letter_code
_entity_poly.pdbx_strand_id
1 'polypeptide(L)'
;ETIKSKLEKNDVIYVPGGNTFYLLQEMKRTGADKLLIEEVNKGKLYIGESAGAIVVAPDIEYSSAMDTKEKAPDLKEYSGLGLIDFYVVPHSENWNFNKAVKRIISTYSSTLDLKIIRDSQAILIENDNVHILGK
;
A
#
# COMPACT_ATOMS: atom_id res chain seq x y z
N GLU A 1 -4.01 -6.16 25.38
CA GLU A 1 -4.75 -5.33 24.41
C GLU A 1 -4.68 -5.91 23.01
N THR A 2 -5.82 -6.10 22.36
CA THR A 2 -5.89 -6.73 21.02
C THR A 2 -5.69 -5.71 19.91
N ILE A 3 -5.36 -6.19 18.71
CA ILE A 3 -5.27 -5.34 17.52
C ILE A 3 -6.62 -4.65 17.30
N LYS A 4 -7.71 -5.41 17.40
CA LYS A 4 -9.07 -4.90 17.22
C LYS A 4 -9.35 -3.73 18.16
N SER A 5 -9.06 -3.88 19.45
CA SER A 5 -9.33 -2.82 20.42
C SER A 5 -8.48 -1.57 20.16
N LYS A 6 -7.24 -1.75 19.73
CA LYS A 6 -6.37 -0.62 19.37
C LYS A 6 -6.90 0.15 18.17
N LEU A 7 -7.36 -0.58 17.16
CA LEU A 7 -7.92 0.05 15.96
C LEU A 7 -9.22 0.78 16.26
N GLU A 8 -10.08 0.18 17.08
CA GLU A 8 -11.38 0.77 17.42
C GLU A 8 -11.27 2.07 18.22
N LYS A 9 -10.35 2.13 19.17
CA LYS A 9 -10.24 3.28 20.07
C LYS A 9 -9.43 4.46 19.53
N ASN A 10 -8.75 4.30 18.40
CA ASN A 10 -7.96 5.36 17.79
C ASN A 10 -8.64 5.91 16.55
N ASP A 11 -8.44 7.20 16.29
CA ASP A 11 -9.14 7.90 15.20
C ASP A 11 -8.45 7.77 13.85
N VAL A 12 -7.16 7.48 13.85
CA VAL A 12 -6.34 7.41 12.64
C VAL A 12 -5.54 6.13 12.62
N ILE A 13 -5.47 5.50 11.46
CA ILE A 13 -4.62 4.34 11.21
C ILE A 13 -3.45 4.82 10.35
N TYR A 14 -2.24 4.64 10.87
CA TYR A 14 -1.02 4.96 10.12
C TYR A 14 -0.22 3.69 9.89
N VAL A 15 0.06 3.37 8.62
CA VAL A 15 0.86 2.21 8.25
C VAL A 15 2.14 2.70 7.55
N PRO A 16 3.28 2.57 8.21
CA PRO A 16 4.56 3.07 7.68
C PRO A 16 5.15 2.15 6.62
N GLY A 17 6.36 2.52 6.17
CA GLY A 17 7.12 1.76 5.20
C GLY A 17 7.74 0.49 5.77
N GLY A 18 8.49 -0.20 4.92
CA GLY A 18 9.13 -1.48 5.18
C GLY A 18 9.01 -2.35 3.95
N ASN A 19 9.16 -3.66 4.13
CA ASN A 19 8.95 -4.60 3.03
C ASN A 19 7.44 -4.86 2.85
N THR A 20 6.93 -4.58 1.67
CA THR A 20 5.49 -4.71 1.38
C THR A 20 4.98 -6.14 1.54
N PHE A 21 5.76 -7.12 1.10
CA PHE A 21 5.36 -8.53 1.18
C PHE A 21 5.32 -9.01 2.63
N TYR A 22 6.32 -8.65 3.41
CA TYR A 22 6.33 -8.96 4.84
C TYR A 22 5.17 -8.30 5.57
N LEU A 23 4.88 -7.05 5.25
CA LEU A 23 3.75 -6.32 5.84
C LEU A 23 2.43 -7.05 5.57
N LEU A 24 2.18 -7.42 4.32
CA LEU A 24 0.96 -8.13 3.96
C LEU A 24 0.89 -9.51 4.63
N GLN A 25 2.01 -10.24 4.68
CA GLN A 25 2.06 -11.53 5.36
C GLN A 25 1.63 -11.40 6.81
N GLU A 26 2.18 -10.41 7.52
CA GLU A 26 1.86 -10.21 8.94
C GLU A 26 0.43 -9.71 9.15
N MET A 27 -0.08 -8.89 8.26
CA MET A 27 -1.48 -8.47 8.31
C MET A 27 -2.42 -9.68 8.18
N LYS A 28 -2.13 -10.58 7.25
CA LYS A 28 -2.94 -11.79 7.03
C LYS A 28 -2.79 -12.78 8.20
N ARG A 29 -1.57 -12.96 8.68
CA ARG A 29 -1.30 -13.87 9.80
C ARG A 29 -2.07 -13.47 11.06
N THR A 30 -2.14 -12.18 11.33
CA THR A 30 -2.76 -11.66 12.56
C THR A 30 -4.24 -11.33 12.41
N GLY A 31 -4.76 -11.34 11.19
CA GLY A 31 -6.13 -10.89 10.91
C GLY A 31 -6.27 -9.39 10.83
N ALA A 32 -5.17 -8.64 10.92
CA ALA A 32 -5.19 -7.18 10.86
C ALA A 32 -5.73 -6.66 9.53
N ASP A 33 -5.51 -7.38 8.42
CA ASP A 33 -6.01 -7.00 7.10
C ASP A 33 -7.54 -6.79 7.10
N LYS A 34 -8.26 -7.75 7.62
CA LYS A 34 -9.74 -7.68 7.68
C LYS A 34 -10.22 -6.58 8.61
N LEU A 35 -9.54 -6.42 9.74
CA LEU A 35 -9.88 -5.37 10.72
C LEU A 35 -9.63 -3.98 10.14
N LEU A 36 -8.52 -3.79 9.42
CA LEU A 36 -8.20 -2.53 8.76
C LEU A 36 -9.25 -2.17 7.70
N ILE A 37 -9.62 -3.14 6.86
CA ILE A 37 -10.64 -2.95 5.83
C ILE A 37 -11.96 -2.52 6.48
N GLU A 38 -12.36 -3.20 7.55
CA GLU A 38 -13.59 -2.89 8.26
C GLU A 38 -13.58 -1.46 8.81
N GLU A 39 -12.50 -1.06 9.49
CA GLU A 39 -12.40 0.27 10.09
C GLU A 39 -12.37 1.38 9.04
N VAL A 40 -11.65 1.18 7.94
CA VAL A 40 -11.61 2.16 6.85
C VAL A 40 -12.98 2.29 6.18
N ASN A 41 -13.68 1.18 5.99
CA ASN A 41 -15.02 1.20 5.39
C ASN A 41 -16.05 1.89 6.30
N LYS A 42 -15.79 1.96 7.60
CA LYS A 42 -16.60 2.73 8.54
C LYS A 42 -16.29 4.24 8.49
N GLY A 43 -15.29 4.65 7.73
CA GLY A 43 -14.92 6.05 7.57
C GLY A 43 -13.69 6.49 8.35
N LYS A 44 -12.96 5.57 8.98
CA LYS A 44 -11.73 5.91 9.70
C LYS A 44 -10.64 6.32 8.71
N LEU A 45 -9.89 7.36 9.05
CA LEU A 45 -8.79 7.84 8.21
C LEU A 45 -7.64 6.83 8.20
N TYR A 46 -7.21 6.47 7.01
CA TYR A 46 -6.03 5.63 6.77
C TYR A 46 -4.93 6.48 6.14
N ILE A 47 -3.74 6.40 6.69
CA ILE A 47 -2.54 7.04 6.12
C ILE A 47 -1.53 5.93 5.85
N GLY A 48 -1.16 5.74 4.59
CA GLY A 48 -0.17 4.74 4.18
C GLY A 48 1.07 5.40 3.61
N GLU A 49 2.24 4.98 4.07
CA GLU A 49 3.52 5.47 3.58
C GLU A 49 4.32 4.32 2.98
N SER A 50 4.81 4.48 1.75
CA SER A 50 5.61 3.47 1.05
C SER A 50 4.90 2.11 1.00
N ALA A 51 5.37 1.09 1.74
CA ALA A 51 4.69 -0.21 1.81
C ALA A 51 3.23 -0.08 2.25
N GLY A 52 2.96 0.84 3.19
CA GLY A 52 1.60 1.12 3.64
C GLY A 52 0.71 1.71 2.54
N ALA A 53 1.29 2.40 1.57
CA ALA A 53 0.56 2.92 0.42
C ALA A 53 0.37 1.84 -0.66
N ILE A 54 1.32 0.92 -0.79
CA ILE A 54 1.26 -0.17 -1.79
C ILE A 54 0.23 -1.24 -1.37
N VAL A 55 0.20 -1.57 -0.09
CA VAL A 55 -0.59 -2.70 0.43
C VAL A 55 -2.10 -2.52 0.27
N VAL A 56 -2.59 -1.28 0.06
CA VAL A 56 -4.01 -0.99 -0.11
C VAL A 56 -4.54 -1.32 -1.52
N ALA A 57 -3.64 -1.63 -2.45
CA ALA A 57 -3.99 -1.99 -3.82
C ALA A 57 -4.74 -3.34 -3.89
N PRO A 58 -5.36 -3.63 -5.05
CA PRO A 58 -5.98 -4.95 -5.24
C PRO A 58 -4.99 -6.11 -5.18
N ASP A 59 -3.75 -5.91 -5.64
CA ASP A 59 -2.69 -6.93 -5.64
C ASP A 59 -1.34 -6.24 -5.55
N ILE A 60 -0.38 -6.83 -4.84
CA ILE A 60 0.93 -6.21 -4.60
C ILE A 60 2.06 -6.80 -5.42
N GLU A 61 1.80 -7.75 -6.31
CA GLU A 61 2.83 -8.39 -7.15
C GLU A 61 3.65 -7.35 -7.92
N TYR A 62 3.01 -6.27 -8.38
CA TYR A 62 3.66 -5.23 -9.16
C TYR A 62 4.85 -4.57 -8.41
N SER A 63 4.86 -4.63 -7.09
CA SER A 63 5.91 -4.01 -6.28
C SER A 63 7.16 -4.89 -6.11
N SER A 64 7.20 -6.07 -6.73
CA SER A 64 8.32 -7.01 -6.57
C SER A 64 9.67 -6.47 -7.04
N ALA A 65 9.67 -5.42 -7.87
CA ALA A 65 10.90 -4.74 -8.26
C ALA A 65 11.47 -3.86 -7.13
N MET A 66 10.63 -3.45 -6.17
CA MET A 66 11.04 -2.62 -5.03
C MET A 66 11.40 -3.44 -3.80
N ASP A 67 10.64 -4.51 -3.55
CA ASP A 67 10.76 -5.31 -2.33
C ASP A 67 10.95 -6.78 -2.66
N THR A 68 11.74 -7.48 -1.87
CA THR A 68 11.93 -8.93 -2.06
C THR A 68 10.80 -9.73 -1.40
N LYS A 69 10.34 -10.75 -2.10
CA LYS A 69 9.37 -11.71 -1.57
C LYS A 69 10.00 -12.65 -0.52
N GLU A 70 11.33 -12.73 -0.48
CA GLU A 70 12.05 -13.60 0.43
C GLU A 70 11.77 -13.28 1.90
N LYS A 71 11.39 -12.05 2.20
CA LYS A 71 11.02 -11.63 3.56
C LYS A 71 9.65 -12.16 4.00
N ALA A 72 8.89 -12.74 3.08
CA ALA A 72 7.53 -13.21 3.34
C ALA A 72 7.36 -14.65 2.82
N PRO A 73 8.09 -15.63 3.40
CA PRO A 73 8.08 -17.01 2.88
C PRO A 73 6.72 -17.71 3.00
N ASP A 74 5.87 -17.27 3.91
CA ASP A 74 4.55 -17.87 4.14
C ASP A 74 3.44 -17.22 3.34
N LEU A 75 3.75 -16.13 2.61
CA LEU A 75 2.76 -15.46 1.77
C LEU A 75 2.63 -16.22 0.45
N LYS A 76 1.44 -16.79 0.20
CA LYS A 76 1.20 -17.65 -0.97
C LYS A 76 0.44 -16.96 -2.09
N GLU A 77 -0.25 -15.87 -1.80
CA GLU A 77 -0.95 -15.07 -2.80
C GLU A 77 -0.83 -13.60 -2.40
N TYR A 78 -0.94 -12.71 -3.37
CA TYR A 78 -0.53 -11.32 -3.20
C TYR A 78 -1.68 -10.31 -3.25
N SER A 79 -2.92 -10.76 -3.02
CA SER A 79 -4.06 -9.85 -2.92
C SER A 79 -3.83 -8.87 -1.79
N GLY A 80 -3.88 -7.58 -2.11
CA GLY A 80 -3.76 -6.51 -1.12
C GLY A 80 -5.08 -6.28 -0.38
N LEU A 81 -5.16 -5.15 0.32
CA LEU A 81 -6.36 -4.82 1.09
C LEU A 81 -7.54 -4.43 0.19
N GLY A 82 -7.28 -4.06 -1.06
CA GLY A 82 -8.35 -3.72 -2.01
C GLY A 82 -9.15 -2.49 -1.61
N LEU A 83 -8.56 -1.57 -0.86
CA LEU A 83 -9.22 -0.33 -0.44
C LEU A 83 -9.30 0.70 -1.57
N ILE A 84 -8.45 0.53 -2.59
CA ILE A 84 -8.41 1.37 -3.78
C ILE A 84 -8.44 0.46 -5.02
N ASP A 85 -8.77 1.02 -6.17
CA ASP A 85 -8.84 0.28 -7.44
C ASP A 85 -7.71 0.65 -8.41
N PHE A 86 -6.65 1.25 -7.90
CA PHE A 86 -5.45 1.60 -8.65
C PHE A 86 -4.21 1.17 -7.86
N TYR A 87 -3.03 1.41 -8.44
CA TYR A 87 -1.77 0.89 -7.93
C TYR A 87 -0.78 2.04 -7.72
N VAL A 88 -0.45 2.34 -6.46
CA VAL A 88 0.47 3.42 -6.12
C VAL A 88 1.90 2.98 -6.39
N VAL A 89 2.65 3.82 -7.12
CA VAL A 89 4.08 3.64 -7.31
C VAL A 89 4.78 4.82 -6.62
N PRO A 90 5.22 4.62 -5.37
CA PRO A 90 5.93 5.68 -4.63
C PRO A 90 7.38 5.79 -5.08
N HIS A 91 8.07 6.80 -4.56
CA HIS A 91 9.50 7.00 -4.73
C HIS A 91 9.95 7.34 -6.16
N SER A 92 9.06 7.84 -7.01
CA SER A 92 9.44 8.35 -8.32
C SER A 92 10.48 9.46 -8.16
N GLU A 93 11.50 9.44 -8.99
CA GLU A 93 12.62 10.40 -8.98
C GLU A 93 13.54 10.30 -7.76
N ASN A 94 13.33 9.32 -6.88
CA ASN A 94 14.26 9.00 -5.81
C ASN A 94 15.34 8.09 -6.39
N TRP A 95 16.61 8.52 -6.35
CA TRP A 95 17.69 7.79 -7.02
C TRP A 95 17.87 6.34 -6.50
N ASN A 96 17.54 6.09 -5.25
CA ASN A 96 17.59 4.73 -4.68
C ASN A 96 16.58 3.78 -5.31
N PHE A 97 15.48 4.31 -5.85
CA PHE A 97 14.36 3.53 -6.38
C PHE A 97 14.16 3.68 -7.88
N ASN A 98 14.98 4.49 -8.56
CA ASN A 98 14.78 4.79 -9.98
C ASN A 98 14.68 3.56 -10.87
N LYS A 99 15.55 2.58 -10.68
CA LYS A 99 15.53 1.36 -11.49
C LYS A 99 14.24 0.57 -11.25
N ALA A 100 13.85 0.44 -9.98
CA ALA A 100 12.64 -0.28 -9.61
C ALA A 100 11.39 0.39 -10.17
N VAL A 101 11.29 1.72 -10.03
CA VAL A 101 10.16 2.49 -10.57
C VAL A 101 10.06 2.33 -12.09
N LYS A 102 11.17 2.48 -12.80
CA LYS A 102 11.19 2.31 -14.26
C LYS A 102 10.77 0.90 -14.68
N ARG A 103 11.21 -0.10 -13.95
CA ARG A 103 10.84 -1.49 -14.22
C ARG A 103 9.35 -1.73 -14.01
N ILE A 104 8.78 -1.18 -12.95
CA ILE A 104 7.34 -1.27 -12.71
C ILE A 104 6.55 -0.62 -13.84
N ILE A 105 6.94 0.59 -14.23
CA ILE A 105 6.28 1.32 -15.31
C ILE A 105 6.35 0.53 -16.62
N SER A 106 7.53 0.06 -17.00
CA SER A 106 7.71 -0.68 -18.26
C SER A 106 6.96 -2.01 -18.27
N THR A 107 6.82 -2.66 -17.12
CA THR A 107 6.16 -3.96 -17.02
C THR A 107 4.64 -3.83 -16.96
N TYR A 108 4.11 -2.85 -16.23
CA TYR A 108 2.70 -2.83 -15.84
C TYR A 108 1.88 -1.66 -16.37
N SER A 109 2.49 -0.62 -16.98
CA SER A 109 1.75 0.58 -17.39
C SER A 109 0.63 0.31 -18.39
N SER A 110 0.73 -0.76 -19.18
CA SER A 110 -0.29 -1.12 -20.16
C SER A 110 -1.43 -1.98 -19.59
N THR A 111 -1.23 -2.56 -18.39
CA THR A 111 -2.19 -3.50 -17.80
C THR A 111 -2.78 -3.04 -16.48
N LEU A 112 -2.10 -2.15 -15.74
CA LEU A 112 -2.53 -1.66 -14.43
C LEU A 112 -2.65 -0.14 -14.46
N ASP A 113 -3.63 0.38 -13.71
CA ASP A 113 -3.75 1.82 -13.50
C ASP A 113 -2.75 2.26 -12.43
N LEU A 114 -1.57 2.66 -12.87
CA LEU A 114 -0.49 3.11 -11.99
C LEU A 114 -0.65 4.59 -11.66
N LYS A 115 -0.58 4.93 -10.37
CA LYS A 115 -0.49 6.31 -9.90
C LYS A 115 0.92 6.51 -9.36
N ILE A 116 1.73 7.24 -10.11
CA ILE A 116 3.16 7.40 -9.85
C ILE A 116 3.36 8.71 -9.09
N ILE A 117 3.98 8.64 -7.91
CA ILE A 117 4.20 9.83 -7.08
C ILE A 117 5.65 9.92 -6.61
N ARG A 118 6.09 11.17 -6.42
CA ARG A 118 7.38 11.48 -5.81
C ARG A 118 7.27 11.48 -4.29
N ASP A 119 8.40 11.47 -3.60
CA ASP A 119 8.45 11.50 -2.13
C ASP A 119 7.82 12.77 -1.52
N SER A 120 7.74 13.84 -2.32
CA SER A 120 7.11 15.11 -1.91
C SER A 120 5.60 15.16 -2.18
N GLN A 121 5.03 14.08 -2.68
CA GLN A 121 3.63 14.03 -3.07
C GLN A 121 2.83 13.04 -2.25
N ALA A 122 1.52 13.25 -2.18
CA ALA A 122 0.58 12.34 -1.56
C ALA A 122 -0.66 12.19 -2.44
N ILE A 123 -1.32 11.05 -2.33
CA ILE A 123 -2.61 10.83 -2.98
C ILE A 123 -3.68 10.95 -1.91
N LEU A 124 -4.60 11.89 -2.09
CA LEU A 124 -5.74 12.07 -1.21
C LEU A 124 -6.99 11.49 -1.88
N ILE A 125 -7.69 10.64 -1.16
CA ILE A 125 -8.93 10.03 -1.63
C ILE A 125 -10.06 10.44 -0.69
N GLU A 126 -11.05 11.16 -1.24
CA GLU A 126 -12.25 11.60 -0.51
C GLU A 126 -13.48 11.31 -1.37
N ASN A 127 -14.42 10.52 -0.86
CA ASN A 127 -15.69 10.23 -1.55
C ASN A 127 -15.49 9.86 -3.02
N ASP A 128 -14.56 8.95 -3.30
CA ASP A 128 -14.19 8.46 -4.65
C ASP A 128 -13.44 9.48 -5.51
N ASN A 129 -13.19 10.69 -5.01
CA ASN A 129 -12.35 11.65 -5.70
C ASN A 129 -10.89 11.42 -5.34
N VAL A 130 -10.03 11.38 -6.36
CA VAL A 130 -8.59 11.11 -6.20
C VAL A 130 -7.82 12.36 -6.59
N HIS A 131 -7.00 12.87 -5.69
CA HIS A 131 -6.18 14.06 -5.91
C HIS A 131 -4.73 13.77 -5.58
N ILE A 132 -3.81 14.22 -6.44
CA ILE A 132 -2.38 14.17 -6.14
C ILE A 132 -1.98 15.53 -5.58
N LEU A 133 -1.47 15.54 -4.36
CA LEU A 133 -1.06 16.74 -3.63
C LEU A 133 0.47 16.85 -3.64
N GLY A 134 0.98 18.07 -3.67
CA GLY A 134 2.41 18.33 -3.59
C GLY A 134 3.07 18.43 -4.97
N LYS A 135 4.36 18.72 -4.96
CA LYS A 135 5.14 18.98 -6.19
C LYS A 135 6.10 17.86 -6.52
#